data_99345570c6f80490e04e6a4a1b5c2913
#
_entry.id   99345570c6f80490e04e6a4a1b5c2913
#
_cell.length_a   1.000
_cell.length_b   1.000
_cell.length_c   1.000
_cell.angle_alpha   90.00
_cell.angle_beta   90.00
_cell.angle_gamma   90.00
#
_symmetry.space_group_name_H-M   'P 1'
#
loop_
_entity.id
_entity.type
_entity.pdbx_description
1 polymer ?
#
loop_
_entity_poly.entity_id
_entity_poly.type
_entity_poly.pdbx_seq_one_letter_code
_entity_poly.pdbx_strand_id
1 'polypeptide(L)'
;MYAMIATWRMALDGVSRGKEMLADGSCAADALESAIRMVEEREEYTSVGYGGLPNAQMQVELDAGFMDGDSLSIGAVGGIHDFASPFAIARRLSREPLNNFLVGSGAELYAHKHGFARRNMLSEAARARYMRQRQEQPLQAYAGHDTVCMIALDHCGSMCAGTSTSGLFMKHPGRVGDSPIAGSGFYADSEVGCACATGLGEEVMKGCVSYEIVRLMKQGLTPMQACEQAVMDFDHDLRRRRGSAGDMSLIAMNAQGEWGISTNIDTFSFVTVSESQPAIVWLAKRDARGKLQIKQADAAWLSAHPQE
;
A
#
# COMPACT_ATOMS: atom_id res chain seq x y z
N MET A 1 1.16 -23.15 -6.75
CA MET A 1 0.82 -21.91 -7.47
C MET A 1 1.26 -20.73 -6.60
N TYR A 2 1.80 -19.68 -7.21
CA TYR A 2 2.12 -18.43 -6.51
C TYR A 2 1.64 -17.23 -7.32
N ALA A 3 1.38 -16.12 -6.64
CA ALA A 3 0.92 -14.89 -7.27
C ALA A 3 1.23 -13.65 -6.39
N MET A 4 1.29 -12.48 -7.02
CA MET A 4 1.31 -11.19 -6.32
C MET A 4 0.41 -10.19 -7.04
N ILE A 5 -0.13 -9.25 -6.28
CA ILE A 5 -0.79 -8.05 -6.78
C ILE A 5 -0.31 -6.84 -5.97
N ALA A 6 -0.14 -5.70 -6.64
CA ALA A 6 0.32 -4.48 -6.01
C ALA A 6 -0.35 -3.24 -6.59
N THR A 7 -0.51 -2.20 -5.77
CA THR A 7 -0.97 -0.88 -6.23
C THR A 7 0.15 -0.15 -6.97
N TRP A 8 -0.24 0.63 -7.97
CA TRP A 8 0.57 1.54 -8.76
C TRP A 8 1.67 0.89 -9.61
N ARG A 9 1.98 1.52 -10.73
CA ARG A 9 3.07 1.10 -11.62
C ARG A 9 4.43 1.03 -10.93
N MET A 10 4.68 1.88 -9.92
CA MET A 10 5.94 1.88 -9.16
C MET A 10 6.28 0.51 -8.56
N ALA A 11 5.30 -0.37 -8.38
CA ALA A 11 5.50 -1.71 -7.86
C ALA A 11 6.08 -2.72 -8.88
N LEU A 12 6.17 -2.37 -10.18
CA LEU A 12 6.49 -3.31 -11.26
C LEU A 12 7.80 -4.07 -11.04
N ASP A 13 8.88 -3.35 -10.72
CA ASP A 13 10.20 -3.96 -10.51
C ASP A 13 10.19 -4.85 -9.25
N GLY A 14 9.55 -4.38 -8.18
CA GLY A 14 9.41 -5.12 -6.93
C GLY A 14 8.60 -6.40 -7.11
N VAL A 15 7.46 -6.34 -7.81
CA VAL A 15 6.62 -7.51 -8.11
C VAL A 15 7.35 -8.50 -9.03
N SER A 16 8.13 -8.00 -10.00
CA SER A 16 8.97 -8.86 -10.85
C SER A 16 10.02 -9.61 -10.05
N ARG A 17 10.70 -8.93 -9.12
CA ARG A 17 11.65 -9.55 -8.19
C ARG A 17 10.96 -10.55 -7.25
N GLY A 18 9.79 -10.19 -6.72
CA GLY A 18 8.98 -11.07 -5.87
C GLY A 18 8.60 -12.37 -6.59
N LYS A 19 8.26 -12.30 -7.88
CA LYS A 19 8.02 -13.48 -8.72
C LYS A 19 9.21 -14.42 -8.76
N GLU A 20 10.42 -13.89 -9.02
CA GLU A 20 11.64 -14.70 -9.05
C GLU A 20 11.84 -15.44 -7.72
N MET A 21 11.71 -14.73 -6.60
CA MET A 21 11.85 -15.29 -5.27
C MET A 21 10.81 -16.39 -4.99
N LEU A 22 9.55 -16.15 -5.34
CA LEU A 22 8.49 -17.16 -5.18
C LEU A 22 8.73 -18.38 -6.08
N ALA A 23 9.22 -18.20 -7.30
CA ALA A 23 9.60 -19.28 -8.20
C ALA A 23 10.73 -20.13 -7.63
N ASP A 24 11.69 -19.51 -6.93
CA ASP A 24 12.81 -20.17 -6.24
C ASP A 24 12.41 -20.77 -4.89
N GLY A 25 11.12 -20.72 -4.50
CA GLY A 25 10.60 -21.34 -3.28
C GLY A 25 10.65 -20.45 -2.03
N SER A 26 10.90 -19.16 -2.17
CA SER A 26 10.78 -18.24 -1.02
C SER A 26 9.34 -18.15 -0.51
N CYS A 27 9.16 -17.90 0.79
CA CYS A 27 7.84 -17.67 1.36
C CYS A 27 7.27 -16.31 0.92
N ALA A 28 5.93 -16.19 0.98
CA ALA A 28 5.21 -14.98 0.61
C ALA A 28 5.74 -13.74 1.32
N ALA A 29 6.04 -13.84 2.62
CA ALA A 29 6.52 -12.71 3.41
C ALA A 29 7.92 -12.21 3.00
N ASP A 30 8.84 -13.11 2.59
CA ASP A 30 10.18 -12.70 2.11
C ASP A 30 10.10 -12.03 0.73
N ALA A 31 9.29 -12.59 -0.17
CA ALA A 31 9.04 -12.00 -1.48
C ALA A 31 8.39 -10.61 -1.36
N LEU A 32 7.40 -10.48 -0.48
CA LEU A 32 6.71 -9.23 -0.20
C LEU A 32 7.65 -8.15 0.36
N GLU A 33 8.47 -8.50 1.35
CA GLU A 33 9.45 -7.56 1.91
C GLU A 33 10.45 -7.09 0.86
N SER A 34 11.00 -8.01 0.07
CA SER A 34 11.91 -7.66 -1.02
C SER A 34 11.26 -6.71 -2.03
N ALA A 35 10.01 -6.98 -2.41
CA ALA A 35 9.28 -6.18 -3.38
C ALA A 35 8.97 -4.76 -2.89
N ILE A 36 8.46 -4.62 -1.65
CA ILE A 36 8.14 -3.30 -1.07
C ILE A 36 9.43 -2.50 -0.84
N ARG A 37 10.48 -3.13 -0.37
CA ARG A 37 11.77 -2.49 -0.14
C ARG A 37 12.36 -1.87 -1.41
N MET A 38 12.20 -2.52 -2.56
CA MET A 38 12.63 -1.94 -3.85
C MET A 38 11.92 -0.63 -4.16
N VAL A 39 10.67 -0.46 -3.74
CA VAL A 39 9.94 0.81 -3.87
C VAL A 39 10.44 1.82 -2.82
N GLU A 40 10.60 1.41 -1.56
CA GLU A 40 11.06 2.27 -0.47
C GLU A 40 12.46 2.89 -0.71
N GLU A 41 13.32 2.22 -1.46
CA GLU A 41 14.69 2.66 -1.74
C GLU A 41 14.82 3.64 -2.91
N ARG A 42 13.76 3.81 -3.73
CA ARG A 42 13.77 4.64 -4.94
C ARG A 42 13.42 6.10 -4.67
N GLU A 43 14.35 7.01 -5.00
CA GLU A 43 14.16 8.45 -4.80
C GLU A 43 13.06 9.05 -5.69
N GLU A 44 12.82 8.48 -6.85
CA GLU A 44 11.80 8.94 -7.79
C GLU A 44 10.36 8.77 -7.29
N TYR A 45 10.10 7.89 -6.30
CA TYR A 45 8.77 7.66 -5.76
C TYR A 45 8.49 8.58 -4.57
N THR A 46 7.77 9.67 -4.82
CA THR A 46 7.61 10.78 -3.86
C THR A 46 6.59 10.52 -2.75
N SER A 47 5.96 9.36 -2.73
CA SER A 47 4.93 8.96 -1.76
C SER A 47 5.34 7.82 -0.84
N VAL A 48 6.54 7.25 -1.04
CA VAL A 48 7.02 6.07 -0.30
C VAL A 48 8.52 6.19 -0.01
N GLY A 49 8.95 5.84 1.17
CA GLY A 49 10.35 5.62 1.51
C GLY A 49 11.30 6.80 1.27
N TYR A 50 12.47 6.50 0.69
CA TYR A 50 13.49 7.50 0.35
C TYR A 50 13.04 8.31 -0.87
N GLY A 51 12.90 9.62 -0.70
CA GLY A 51 12.28 10.48 -1.71
C GLY A 51 10.85 10.88 -1.34
N GLY A 52 10.26 10.21 -0.37
CA GLY A 52 8.96 10.56 0.18
C GLY A 52 8.88 12.04 0.58
N LEU A 53 7.74 12.66 0.23
CA LEU A 53 7.55 14.09 0.49
C LEU A 53 7.34 14.35 1.98
N PRO A 54 7.94 15.44 2.53
CA PRO A 54 7.94 15.69 3.96
C PRO A 54 6.62 16.28 4.49
N ASN A 55 6.49 16.24 5.80
CA ASN A 55 5.44 16.94 6.55
C ASN A 55 5.66 18.48 6.56
N ALA A 56 4.78 19.22 7.24
CA ALA A 56 4.83 20.69 7.32
C ALA A 56 6.08 21.24 8.03
N GLN A 57 6.87 20.41 8.70
CA GLN A 57 8.15 20.75 9.34
C GLN A 57 9.37 20.26 8.56
N MET A 58 9.18 19.87 7.30
CA MET A 58 10.25 19.35 6.42
C MET A 58 10.89 18.04 6.95
N GLN A 59 10.11 17.20 7.62
CA GLN A 59 10.55 15.88 8.09
C GLN A 59 9.80 14.80 7.30
N VAL A 60 10.50 13.77 6.84
CA VAL A 60 9.88 12.60 6.23
C VAL A 60 9.45 11.65 7.33
N GLU A 61 8.14 11.47 7.47
CA GLU A 61 7.52 10.52 8.39
C GLU A 61 6.95 9.36 7.57
N LEU A 62 7.32 8.14 7.94
CA LEU A 62 6.95 6.94 7.22
C LEU A 62 6.00 6.07 8.04
N ASP A 63 5.05 5.46 7.34
CA ASP A 63 4.08 4.53 7.91
C ASP A 63 4.18 3.21 7.13
N ALA A 64 4.11 2.07 7.84
CA ALA A 64 4.10 0.76 7.20
C ALA A 64 3.31 -0.25 8.04
N GLY A 65 2.69 -1.21 7.37
CA GLY A 65 1.97 -2.32 7.99
C GLY A 65 2.25 -3.65 7.30
N PHE A 66 2.25 -4.71 8.08
CA PHE A 66 2.38 -6.09 7.62
C PHE A 66 1.39 -6.98 8.37
N MET A 67 0.77 -7.91 7.66
CA MET A 67 -0.04 -8.96 8.26
C MET A 67 0.25 -10.31 7.60
N ASP A 68 0.53 -11.28 8.43
CA ASP A 68 0.66 -12.69 8.08
C ASP A 68 -0.72 -13.35 8.14
N GLY A 69 -1.16 -13.93 7.04
CA GLY A 69 -2.50 -14.51 6.93
C GLY A 69 -2.65 -15.88 7.58
N ASP A 70 -1.55 -16.60 7.84
CA ASP A 70 -1.60 -17.92 8.49
C ASP A 70 -1.82 -17.78 10.00
N SER A 71 -1.08 -16.88 10.62
CA SER A 71 -1.08 -16.65 12.07
C SER A 71 -1.96 -15.49 12.51
N LEU A 72 -2.43 -14.67 11.57
CA LEU A 72 -3.07 -13.37 11.79
C LEU A 72 -2.17 -12.39 12.56
N SER A 73 -0.86 -12.62 12.56
CA SER A 73 0.10 -11.74 13.22
C SER A 73 0.25 -10.42 12.47
N ILE A 74 0.21 -9.33 13.21
CA ILE A 74 0.28 -7.96 12.69
C ILE A 74 1.52 -7.29 13.23
N GLY A 75 2.18 -6.50 12.36
CA GLY A 75 3.19 -5.54 12.79
C GLY A 75 3.01 -4.23 12.05
N ALA A 76 3.15 -3.11 12.76
CA ALA A 76 2.98 -1.80 12.17
C ALA A 76 3.89 -0.74 12.79
N VAL A 77 4.26 0.25 11.98
CA VAL A 77 4.91 1.48 12.42
C VAL A 77 4.18 2.69 11.84
N GLY A 78 4.05 3.75 12.64
CA GLY A 78 3.47 5.01 12.19
C GLY A 78 4.34 6.20 12.58
N GLY A 79 4.52 7.16 11.66
CA GLY A 79 5.29 8.38 11.91
C GLY A 79 6.74 8.12 12.29
N ILE A 80 7.38 7.07 11.77
CA ILE A 80 8.79 6.77 12.03
C ILE A 80 9.69 7.64 11.16
N HIS A 81 10.77 8.18 11.73
CA HIS A 81 11.75 8.99 11.03
C HIS A 81 13.08 8.25 10.84
N ASP A 82 13.79 8.62 9.78
CA ASP A 82 15.19 8.26 9.58
C ASP A 82 15.49 6.76 9.56
N PHE A 83 14.61 5.96 8.96
CA PHE A 83 14.86 4.54 8.72
C PHE A 83 14.46 4.17 7.28
N ALA A 84 15.36 3.49 6.56
CA ALA A 84 15.21 3.22 5.13
C ALA A 84 14.10 2.24 4.80
N SER A 85 13.75 1.33 5.72
CA SER A 85 12.83 0.21 5.44
C SER A 85 11.77 0.09 6.54
N PRO A 86 10.80 1.03 6.60
CA PRO A 86 9.71 0.96 7.58
C PRO A 86 8.93 -0.35 7.50
N PHE A 87 8.76 -0.91 6.29
CA PHE A 87 8.08 -2.20 6.11
C PHE A 87 8.82 -3.35 6.80
N ALA A 88 10.15 -3.43 6.69
CA ALA A 88 10.93 -4.47 7.37
C ALA A 88 10.83 -4.36 8.90
N ILE A 89 10.73 -3.13 9.43
CA ILE A 89 10.51 -2.89 10.86
C ILE A 89 9.10 -3.37 11.26
N ALA A 90 8.08 -3.03 10.49
CA ALA A 90 6.70 -3.51 10.71
C ALA A 90 6.64 -5.05 10.68
N ARG A 91 7.25 -5.68 9.68
CA ARG A 91 7.34 -7.15 9.60
C ARG A 91 8.10 -7.75 10.81
N ARG A 92 9.14 -7.11 11.29
CA ARG A 92 9.84 -7.57 12.50
C ARG A 92 8.95 -7.48 13.74
N LEU A 93 8.16 -6.41 13.85
CA LEU A 93 7.18 -6.22 14.94
C LEU A 93 6.08 -7.29 14.95
N SER A 94 5.70 -7.84 13.80
CA SER A 94 4.68 -8.91 13.75
C SER A 94 5.07 -10.17 14.50
N ARG A 95 6.35 -10.34 14.82
CA ARG A 95 6.86 -11.46 15.63
C ARG A 95 6.75 -11.22 17.13
N GLU A 96 6.42 -10.00 17.53
CA GLU A 96 6.23 -9.66 18.95
C GLU A 96 4.81 -10.06 19.38
N PRO A 97 4.64 -10.81 20.46
CA PRO A 97 3.32 -11.23 20.93
C PRO A 97 2.48 -10.06 21.47
N LEU A 98 3.14 -9.00 21.88
CA LEU A 98 2.58 -7.74 22.39
C LEU A 98 3.39 -6.56 21.84
N ASN A 99 2.83 -5.36 21.87
CA ASN A 99 3.49 -4.13 21.38
C ASN A 99 3.89 -4.20 19.89
N ASN A 100 3.06 -4.79 19.08
CA ASN A 100 3.28 -5.02 17.67
C ASN A 100 2.94 -3.82 16.77
N PHE A 101 2.43 -2.73 17.33
CA PHE A 101 2.22 -1.46 16.65
C PHE A 101 2.87 -0.32 17.47
N LEU A 102 3.91 0.27 16.89
CA LEU A 102 4.68 1.36 17.53
C LEU A 102 4.65 2.61 16.66
N VAL A 103 4.73 3.78 17.30
CA VAL A 103 4.69 5.08 16.60
C VAL A 103 5.83 6.00 17.03
N GLY A 104 6.26 6.88 16.11
CA GLY A 104 7.25 7.93 16.36
C GLY A 104 8.51 7.40 17.06
N SER A 105 8.95 8.10 18.10
CA SER A 105 10.19 7.76 18.84
C SER A 105 10.21 6.36 19.45
N GLY A 106 9.06 5.79 19.79
CA GLY A 106 8.97 4.40 20.24
C GLY A 106 9.33 3.41 19.15
N ALA A 107 8.84 3.64 17.93
CA ALA A 107 9.21 2.85 16.76
C ALA A 107 10.70 3.00 16.41
N GLU A 108 11.25 4.21 16.51
CA GLU A 108 12.68 4.47 16.26
C GLU A 108 13.59 3.75 17.26
N LEU A 109 13.23 3.76 18.55
CA LEU A 109 13.97 3.05 19.60
C LEU A 109 13.96 1.54 19.36
N TYR A 110 12.81 0.99 18.99
CA TYR A 110 12.67 -0.41 18.63
C TYR A 110 13.55 -0.76 17.42
N ALA A 111 13.44 0.02 16.35
CA ALA A 111 14.21 -0.19 15.13
C ALA A 111 15.72 -0.17 15.41
N HIS A 112 16.20 0.83 16.15
CA HIS A 112 17.61 0.94 16.54
C HIS A 112 18.07 -0.27 17.37
N LYS A 113 17.29 -0.67 18.38
CA LYS A 113 17.57 -1.85 19.23
C LYS A 113 17.69 -3.15 18.42
N HIS A 114 16.94 -3.26 17.33
CA HIS A 114 16.94 -4.43 16.47
C HIS A 114 17.87 -4.34 15.24
N GLY A 115 18.81 -3.38 15.25
CA GLY A 115 19.89 -3.30 14.28
C GLY A 115 19.54 -2.62 12.95
N PHE A 116 18.37 -1.99 12.86
CA PHE A 116 18.05 -1.16 11.70
C PHE A 116 18.89 0.11 11.71
N ALA A 117 19.58 0.38 10.59
CA ALA A 117 20.44 1.55 10.49
C ALA A 117 19.62 2.83 10.22
N ARG A 118 20.01 3.92 10.90
CA ARG A 118 19.44 5.24 10.62
C ARG A 118 19.92 5.76 9.27
N ARG A 119 19.01 6.40 8.53
CA ARG A 119 19.26 7.09 7.28
C ARG A 119 18.33 8.29 7.15
N ASN A 120 18.88 9.46 6.83
CA ASN A 120 18.04 10.60 6.46
C ASN A 120 17.22 10.28 5.23
N MET A 121 15.90 10.33 5.36
CA MET A 121 14.96 9.97 4.29
C MET A 121 14.57 11.16 3.41
N LEU A 122 14.93 12.40 3.78
CA LEU A 122 14.68 13.60 3.00
C LEU A 122 15.70 13.71 1.87
N SER A 123 15.28 13.46 0.65
CA SER A 123 16.11 13.65 -0.55
C SER A 123 16.20 15.13 -0.94
N GLU A 124 17.23 15.48 -1.73
CA GLU A 124 17.39 16.84 -2.24
C GLU A 124 16.21 17.28 -3.14
N ALA A 125 15.67 16.35 -3.92
CA ALA A 125 14.49 16.62 -4.77
C ALA A 125 13.24 16.90 -3.94
N ALA A 126 12.99 16.10 -2.88
CA ALA A 126 11.87 16.31 -1.95
C ALA A 126 12.01 17.64 -1.20
N ARG A 127 13.23 17.96 -0.75
CA ARG A 127 13.55 19.24 -0.11
C ARG A 127 13.28 20.43 -1.03
N ALA A 128 13.74 20.35 -2.28
CA ALA A 128 13.53 21.41 -3.26
C ALA A 128 12.02 21.60 -3.56
N ARG A 129 11.25 20.49 -3.66
CA ARG A 129 9.79 20.55 -3.84
C ARG A 129 9.09 21.20 -2.63
N TYR A 130 9.50 20.86 -1.40
CA TYR A 130 9.00 21.49 -0.18
C TYR A 130 9.24 23.00 -0.18
N MET A 131 10.46 23.46 -0.50
CA MET A 131 10.82 24.88 -0.51
C MET A 131 10.01 25.66 -1.53
N ARG A 132 9.74 25.10 -2.73
CA ARG A 132 8.86 25.73 -3.73
C ARG A 132 7.43 25.86 -3.23
N GLN A 133 6.87 24.75 -2.72
CA GLN A 133 5.49 24.75 -2.22
C GLN A 133 5.25 25.76 -1.11
N ARG A 134 6.23 25.90 -0.20
CA ARG A 134 6.17 26.86 0.91
C ARG A 134 6.13 28.31 0.46
N GLN A 135 6.73 28.64 -0.72
CA GLN A 135 6.72 29.98 -1.28
C GLN A 135 5.43 30.31 -2.04
N GLU A 136 4.79 29.31 -2.62
CA GLU A 136 3.67 29.48 -3.56
C GLU A 136 2.30 29.48 -2.90
N GLN A 137 2.11 28.78 -1.77
CA GLN A 137 0.80 28.60 -1.14
C GLN A 137 0.86 28.46 0.39
N PRO A 138 -0.28 28.71 1.09
CA PRO A 138 -0.41 28.30 2.50
C PRO A 138 -0.09 26.83 2.72
N LEU A 139 0.49 26.50 3.88
CA LEU A 139 0.79 25.13 4.28
C LEU A 139 -0.51 24.34 4.45
N GLN A 140 -0.93 23.66 3.41
CA GLN A 140 -2.06 22.72 3.44
C GLN A 140 -1.59 21.35 2.95
N ALA A 141 -2.05 20.30 3.61
CA ALA A 141 -1.77 18.94 3.17
C ALA A 141 -2.31 18.73 1.75
N TYR A 142 -1.46 18.28 0.85
CA TYR A 142 -1.81 18.03 -0.54
C TYR A 142 -2.47 16.66 -0.69
N ALA A 143 -3.56 16.63 -1.44
CA ALA A 143 -4.36 15.42 -1.67
C ALA A 143 -3.84 14.60 -2.86
N GLY A 144 -2.57 14.24 -2.86
CA GLY A 144 -1.98 13.28 -3.81
C GLY A 144 -1.30 12.19 -2.99
N HIS A 145 -1.77 10.95 -3.06
CA HIS A 145 -1.28 9.89 -2.21
C HIS A 145 -1.25 8.56 -2.93
N ASP A 146 -0.05 8.06 -3.12
CA ASP A 146 0.19 6.75 -3.70
C ASP A 146 0.89 5.89 -2.64
N THR A 147 0.11 5.15 -1.87
CA THR A 147 0.62 4.13 -0.95
C THR A 147 0.97 2.90 -1.76
N VAL A 148 2.21 2.39 -1.66
CA VAL A 148 2.49 1.05 -2.15
C VAL A 148 1.85 0.02 -1.23
N CYS A 149 0.95 -0.77 -1.79
CA CYS A 149 0.34 -1.92 -1.13
C CYS A 149 0.62 -3.15 -1.96
N MET A 150 0.92 -4.26 -1.31
CA MET A 150 1.16 -5.51 -2.01
C MET A 150 0.56 -6.69 -1.24
N ILE A 151 0.14 -7.69 -2.01
CA ILE A 151 -0.31 -8.99 -1.52
C ILE A 151 0.53 -10.05 -2.20
N ALA A 152 1.00 -11.05 -1.45
CA ALA A 152 1.72 -12.19 -1.96
C ALA A 152 1.07 -13.50 -1.50
N LEU A 153 1.06 -14.49 -2.40
CA LEU A 153 0.67 -15.88 -2.19
C LEU A 153 1.83 -16.77 -2.62
N ASP A 154 2.28 -17.70 -1.78
CA ASP A 154 3.35 -18.65 -2.11
C ASP A 154 2.85 -20.04 -2.45
N HIS A 155 3.78 -20.94 -2.78
CA HIS A 155 3.49 -22.32 -3.16
C HIS A 155 2.83 -23.16 -2.05
N CYS A 156 3.02 -22.76 -0.79
CA CYS A 156 2.42 -23.44 0.36
C CYS A 156 0.98 -23.01 0.63
N GLY A 157 0.50 -21.98 -0.10
CA GLY A 157 -0.80 -21.38 0.13
C GLY A 157 -0.78 -20.29 1.20
N SER A 158 0.40 -19.96 1.76
CA SER A 158 0.55 -18.87 2.72
C SER A 158 0.39 -17.53 2.03
N MET A 159 -0.38 -16.63 2.63
CA MET A 159 -0.64 -15.29 2.12
C MET A 159 -0.19 -14.22 3.11
N CYS A 160 0.25 -13.10 2.60
CA CYS A 160 0.51 -11.92 3.41
C CYS A 160 0.16 -10.64 2.66
N ALA A 161 -0.11 -9.60 3.42
CA ALA A 161 -0.42 -8.25 2.94
C ALA A 161 0.50 -7.23 3.59
N GLY A 162 0.84 -6.19 2.85
CA GLY A 162 1.69 -5.13 3.37
C GLY A 162 1.54 -3.81 2.65
N THR A 163 1.86 -2.75 3.38
CA THR A 163 1.73 -1.35 2.96
C THR A 163 2.96 -0.55 3.37
N SER A 164 3.34 0.44 2.56
CA SER A 164 4.35 1.43 2.92
C SER A 164 4.04 2.79 2.27
N THR A 165 4.21 3.88 3.02
CA THR A 165 3.90 5.24 2.56
C THR A 165 4.68 6.31 3.34
N SER A 166 4.88 7.49 2.74
CA SER A 166 5.26 8.72 3.45
C SER A 166 4.04 9.61 3.82
N GLY A 167 2.83 9.15 3.48
CA GLY A 167 1.59 9.89 3.73
C GLY A 167 1.43 11.12 2.83
N LEU A 168 0.65 12.09 3.28
CA LEU A 168 0.36 13.31 2.52
C LEU A 168 1.54 14.29 2.55
N PHE A 169 1.80 14.94 1.41
CA PHE A 169 2.73 16.07 1.37
C PHE A 169 2.22 17.23 2.23
N MET A 170 3.08 17.86 3.01
CA MET A 170 2.75 18.95 3.92
C MET A 170 1.75 18.57 5.04
N LYS A 171 1.61 17.27 5.33
CA LYS A 171 0.78 16.79 6.46
C LYS A 171 1.22 17.42 7.79
N HIS A 172 0.33 17.46 8.76
CA HIS A 172 0.73 17.79 10.13
C HIS A 172 1.74 16.76 10.65
N PRO A 173 2.78 17.19 11.39
CA PRO A 173 3.67 16.26 12.08
C PRO A 173 2.88 15.28 12.94
N GLY A 174 3.21 14.00 12.83
CA GLY A 174 2.51 12.92 13.53
C GLY A 174 1.20 12.45 12.87
N ARG A 175 0.79 13.01 11.71
CA ARG A 175 -0.37 12.48 10.99
C ARG A 175 -0.03 11.11 10.41
N VAL A 176 -0.84 10.13 10.76
CA VAL A 176 -0.82 8.76 10.26
C VAL A 176 -2.12 8.51 9.50
N GLY A 177 -2.03 7.90 8.31
CA GLY A 177 -3.18 7.47 7.50
C GLY A 177 -3.62 6.04 7.83
N ASP A 178 -4.30 5.42 6.86
CA ASP A 178 -4.79 4.04 6.96
C ASP A 178 -3.67 2.99 6.89
N SER A 179 -2.55 3.31 6.24
CA SER A 179 -1.51 2.35 5.85
C SER A 179 -1.00 1.45 6.99
N PRO A 180 -0.77 1.91 8.24
CA PRO A 180 -0.35 1.01 9.32
C PRO A 180 -1.51 0.39 10.10
N ILE A 181 -2.76 0.61 9.68
CA ILE A 181 -3.95 0.19 10.43
C ILE A 181 -4.55 -1.07 9.80
N ALA A 182 -4.39 -2.21 10.49
CA ALA A 182 -5.01 -3.46 10.08
C ALA A 182 -6.54 -3.34 10.00
N GLY A 183 -7.11 -3.91 8.96
CA GLY A 183 -8.53 -3.78 8.62
C GLY A 183 -8.85 -2.57 7.73
N SER A 184 -8.03 -1.52 7.78
CA SER A 184 -8.17 -0.33 6.95
C SER A 184 -7.21 -0.35 5.76
N GLY A 185 -5.92 -0.16 5.99
CA GLY A 185 -4.91 -0.15 4.93
C GLY A 185 -4.58 -1.53 4.37
N PHE A 186 -4.72 -2.57 5.19
CA PHE A 186 -4.47 -3.97 4.81
C PHE A 186 -5.23 -4.94 5.70
N TYR A 187 -5.50 -6.14 5.19
CA TYR A 187 -5.95 -7.29 5.97
C TYR A 187 -5.55 -8.60 5.26
N ALA A 188 -5.18 -9.63 6.03
CA ALA A 188 -4.77 -10.93 5.50
C ALA A 188 -5.39 -12.08 6.31
N ASP A 189 -5.90 -13.10 5.60
CA ASP A 189 -6.38 -14.38 6.12
C ASP A 189 -6.10 -15.43 5.03
N SER A 190 -5.11 -16.32 5.23
CA SER A 190 -4.71 -17.30 4.21
C SER A 190 -5.82 -18.32 3.88
N GLU A 191 -6.80 -18.49 4.75
CA GLU A 191 -7.95 -19.37 4.46
C GLU A 191 -8.96 -18.72 3.50
N VAL A 192 -8.91 -17.39 3.35
CA VAL A 192 -9.87 -16.60 2.57
C VAL A 192 -9.21 -15.80 1.47
N GLY A 193 -8.30 -14.89 1.87
CA GLY A 193 -7.61 -13.98 1.00
C GLY A 193 -7.15 -12.72 1.72
N CYS A 194 -6.58 -11.80 0.95
CA CYS A 194 -6.04 -10.54 1.44
C CYS A 194 -6.63 -9.35 0.68
N ALA A 195 -6.62 -8.19 1.32
CA ALA A 195 -6.95 -6.91 0.68
C ALA A 195 -6.06 -5.79 1.20
N CYS A 196 -5.79 -4.81 0.33
CA CYS A 196 -5.04 -3.61 0.68
C CYS A 196 -5.64 -2.37 0.03
N ALA A 197 -5.44 -1.22 0.68
CA ALA A 197 -6.01 0.06 0.29
C ALA A 197 -4.94 1.13 0.04
N THR A 198 -5.19 1.99 -0.94
CA THR A 198 -4.49 3.25 -1.17
C THR A 198 -5.51 4.35 -1.40
N GLY A 199 -5.15 5.60 -1.10
CA GLY A 199 -6.04 6.74 -1.26
C GLY A 199 -6.04 7.69 -0.06
N LEU A 200 -7.15 8.39 0.16
CA LEU A 200 -7.27 9.29 1.31
C LEU A 200 -7.48 8.48 2.60
N GLY A 201 -6.41 8.35 3.39
CA GLY A 201 -6.39 7.50 4.58
C GLY A 201 -7.51 7.81 5.58
N GLU A 202 -7.85 9.09 5.74
CA GLU A 202 -8.95 9.55 6.59
C GLU A 202 -10.32 9.05 6.12
N GLU A 203 -10.48 8.71 4.84
CA GLU A 203 -11.71 8.09 4.34
C GLU A 203 -11.64 6.57 4.49
N VAL A 204 -10.56 5.96 4.04
CA VAL A 204 -10.34 4.49 4.09
C VAL A 204 -10.54 3.96 5.52
N MET A 205 -10.00 4.64 6.54
CA MET A 205 -10.14 4.25 7.94
C MET A 205 -11.59 4.18 8.45
N LYS A 206 -12.47 5.01 7.92
CA LYS A 206 -13.89 5.03 8.39
C LYS A 206 -14.65 3.77 8.01
N GLY A 207 -14.25 3.13 6.91
CA GLY A 207 -14.94 1.95 6.39
C GLY A 207 -14.31 0.62 6.80
N CYS A 208 -13.09 0.60 7.37
CA CYS A 208 -12.31 -0.63 7.56
C CYS A 208 -12.33 -1.50 6.29
N VAL A 209 -12.12 -0.86 5.11
CA VAL A 209 -12.54 -1.41 3.82
C VAL A 209 -11.75 -2.66 3.43
N SER A 210 -10.47 -2.78 3.85
CA SER A 210 -9.70 -4.00 3.58
C SER A 210 -10.26 -5.21 4.33
N TYR A 211 -10.66 -5.05 5.59
CA TYR A 211 -11.33 -6.12 6.34
C TYR A 211 -12.70 -6.47 5.72
N GLU A 212 -13.47 -5.45 5.33
CA GLU A 212 -14.78 -5.67 4.71
C GLU A 212 -14.68 -6.50 3.42
N ILE A 213 -13.67 -6.24 2.57
CA ILE A 213 -13.43 -7.04 1.36
C ILE A 213 -13.15 -8.51 1.71
N VAL A 214 -12.26 -8.77 2.67
CA VAL A 214 -11.95 -10.15 3.10
C VAL A 214 -13.20 -10.82 3.71
N ARG A 215 -13.99 -10.09 4.50
CA ARG A 215 -15.26 -10.56 5.04
C ARG A 215 -16.26 -10.95 3.92
N LEU A 216 -16.36 -10.13 2.87
CA LEU A 216 -17.21 -10.43 1.72
C LEU A 216 -16.69 -11.65 0.93
N MET A 217 -15.38 -11.79 0.75
CA MET A 217 -14.80 -13.00 0.16
C MET A 217 -15.11 -14.24 1.00
N LYS A 218 -15.05 -14.15 2.34
CA LYS A 218 -15.45 -15.23 3.26
C LYS A 218 -16.92 -15.62 3.12
N GLN A 219 -17.77 -14.72 2.65
CA GLN A 219 -19.18 -15.00 2.33
C GLN A 219 -19.40 -15.58 0.93
N GLY A 220 -18.33 -15.80 0.17
CA GLY A 220 -18.36 -16.45 -1.15
C GLY A 220 -18.34 -15.51 -2.35
N LEU A 221 -18.12 -14.20 -2.17
CA LEU A 221 -17.89 -13.30 -3.29
C LEU A 221 -16.49 -13.52 -3.88
N THR A 222 -16.37 -13.38 -5.19
CA THR A 222 -15.05 -13.30 -5.82
C THR A 222 -14.31 -12.03 -5.38
N PRO A 223 -12.96 -11.97 -5.45
CA PRO A 223 -12.22 -10.76 -5.10
C PRO A 223 -12.71 -9.51 -5.84
N MET A 224 -13.05 -9.65 -7.12
CA MET A 224 -13.58 -8.56 -7.93
C MET A 224 -14.94 -8.05 -7.43
N GLN A 225 -15.85 -8.97 -7.10
CA GLN A 225 -17.16 -8.62 -6.56
C GLN A 225 -17.04 -7.99 -5.17
N ALA A 226 -16.17 -8.53 -4.31
CA ALA A 226 -15.94 -8.03 -2.97
C ALA A 226 -15.36 -6.60 -2.98
N CYS A 227 -14.34 -6.35 -3.83
CA CYS A 227 -13.78 -5.01 -3.99
C CYS A 227 -14.83 -4.03 -4.52
N GLU A 228 -15.56 -4.40 -5.58
CA GLU A 228 -16.55 -3.51 -6.18
C GLU A 228 -17.66 -3.15 -5.18
N GLN A 229 -18.18 -4.14 -4.47
CA GLN A 229 -19.23 -3.91 -3.48
C GLN A 229 -18.72 -3.03 -2.34
N ALA A 230 -17.60 -3.39 -1.70
CA ALA A 230 -17.10 -2.67 -0.52
C ALA A 230 -16.77 -1.20 -0.84
N VAL A 231 -16.07 -0.94 -1.97
CA VAL A 231 -15.67 0.41 -2.35
C VAL A 231 -16.87 1.26 -2.76
N MET A 232 -17.77 0.72 -3.58
CA MET A 232 -18.88 1.51 -4.11
C MET A 232 -19.97 1.76 -3.09
N ASP A 233 -20.28 0.78 -2.23
CA ASP A 233 -21.23 0.98 -1.14
C ASP A 233 -20.70 2.03 -0.17
N PHE A 234 -19.40 2.00 0.13
CA PHE A 234 -18.78 2.96 1.04
C PHE A 234 -18.67 4.36 0.40
N ASP A 235 -18.29 4.48 -0.87
CA ASP A 235 -18.31 5.75 -1.62
C ASP A 235 -19.72 6.37 -1.62
N HIS A 236 -20.75 5.57 -1.90
CA HIS A 236 -22.14 6.01 -1.86
C HIS A 236 -22.54 6.51 -0.47
N ASP A 237 -22.18 5.78 0.59
CA ASP A 237 -22.48 6.17 1.97
C ASP A 237 -21.80 7.48 2.37
N LEU A 238 -20.53 7.69 1.98
CA LEU A 238 -19.82 8.93 2.24
C LEU A 238 -20.49 10.10 1.50
N ARG A 239 -20.81 9.95 0.23
CA ARG A 239 -21.51 10.99 -0.56
C ARG A 239 -22.87 11.31 0.02
N ARG A 240 -23.64 10.30 0.42
CA ARG A 240 -24.96 10.49 1.08
C ARG A 240 -24.86 11.23 2.40
N ARG A 241 -23.82 10.95 3.22
CA ARG A 241 -23.66 11.53 4.58
C ARG A 241 -22.99 12.89 4.56
N ARG A 242 -22.09 13.14 3.61
CA ARG A 242 -21.15 14.27 3.64
C ARG A 242 -21.13 15.10 2.35
N GLY A 243 -21.86 14.69 1.33
CA GLY A 243 -21.88 15.35 0.01
C GLY A 243 -20.71 14.97 -0.91
N SER A 244 -19.65 14.33 -0.40
CA SER A 244 -18.48 13.91 -1.17
C SER A 244 -17.84 12.67 -0.57
N ALA A 245 -17.05 11.95 -1.36
CA ALA A 245 -16.14 10.90 -0.93
C ALA A 245 -14.72 11.26 -1.38
N GLY A 246 -13.73 10.90 -0.58
CA GLY A 246 -12.33 10.99 -0.95
C GLY A 246 -11.91 9.81 -1.83
N ASP A 247 -10.71 9.94 -2.41
CA ASP A 247 -10.13 8.95 -3.31
C ASP A 247 -9.83 7.64 -2.57
N MET A 248 -10.22 6.52 -3.19
CA MET A 248 -9.99 5.16 -2.70
C MET A 248 -9.74 4.22 -3.87
N SER A 249 -8.68 3.42 -3.76
CA SER A 249 -8.41 2.31 -4.66
C SER A 249 -7.96 1.11 -3.84
N LEU A 250 -8.56 -0.05 -4.09
CA LEU A 250 -8.28 -1.27 -3.33
C LEU A 250 -7.94 -2.43 -4.26
N ILE A 251 -7.06 -3.27 -3.78
CA ILE A 251 -6.69 -4.53 -4.40
C ILE A 251 -7.01 -5.68 -3.46
N ALA A 252 -7.39 -6.82 -4.00
CA ALA A 252 -7.60 -8.06 -3.25
C ALA A 252 -7.13 -9.28 -4.03
N MET A 253 -6.83 -10.35 -3.31
CA MET A 253 -6.51 -11.66 -3.87
C MET A 253 -7.01 -12.74 -2.93
N ASN A 254 -7.66 -13.79 -3.47
CA ASN A 254 -8.09 -14.93 -2.68
C ASN A 254 -7.01 -16.04 -2.60
N ALA A 255 -7.25 -17.05 -1.79
CA ALA A 255 -6.32 -18.18 -1.61
C ALA A 255 -6.11 -19.02 -2.89
N GLN A 256 -6.91 -18.83 -3.93
CA GLN A 256 -6.76 -19.44 -5.25
C GLN A 256 -5.94 -18.57 -6.21
N GLY A 257 -5.42 -17.41 -5.76
CA GLY A 257 -4.65 -16.48 -6.59
C GLY A 257 -5.50 -15.67 -7.58
N GLU A 258 -6.82 -15.74 -7.48
CA GLU A 258 -7.70 -14.84 -8.22
C GLU A 258 -7.64 -13.46 -7.59
N TRP A 259 -7.58 -12.43 -8.41
CA TRP A 259 -7.48 -11.06 -7.94
C TRP A 259 -8.72 -10.21 -8.28
N GLY A 260 -8.88 -9.14 -7.54
CA GLY A 260 -9.90 -8.14 -7.78
C GLY A 260 -9.40 -6.75 -7.39
N ILE A 261 -10.03 -5.74 -7.99
CA ILE A 261 -9.78 -4.33 -7.65
C ILE A 261 -11.07 -3.53 -7.68
N SER A 262 -11.09 -2.42 -6.99
CA SER A 262 -12.06 -1.36 -7.25
C SER A 262 -11.46 0.01 -6.93
N THR A 263 -12.01 1.04 -7.58
CA THR A 263 -11.54 2.42 -7.43
C THR A 263 -12.66 3.41 -7.69
N ASN A 264 -12.63 4.55 -7.02
CA ASN A 264 -13.49 5.70 -7.31
C ASN A 264 -12.75 6.88 -7.97
N ILE A 265 -11.46 6.72 -8.29
CA ILE A 265 -10.68 7.74 -9.02
C ILE A 265 -10.71 7.49 -10.54
N ASP A 266 -10.33 8.51 -11.31
CA ASP A 266 -10.42 8.50 -12.78
C ASP A 266 -9.54 7.43 -13.43
N THR A 267 -8.33 7.20 -12.90
CA THR A 267 -7.40 6.17 -13.38
C THR A 267 -6.60 5.62 -12.21
N PHE A 268 -6.59 4.29 -12.09
CA PHE A 268 -5.81 3.56 -11.10
C PHE A 268 -4.93 2.53 -11.81
N SER A 269 -3.62 2.62 -11.61
CA SER A 269 -2.69 1.61 -12.10
C SER A 269 -2.40 0.56 -11.03
N PHE A 270 -2.24 -0.69 -11.44
CA PHE A 270 -1.88 -1.79 -10.54
C PHE A 270 -1.07 -2.84 -11.30
N VAL A 271 -0.36 -3.68 -10.56
CA VAL A 271 0.52 -4.72 -11.12
C VAL A 271 0.09 -6.08 -10.62
N THR A 272 0.02 -7.06 -11.52
CA THR A 272 -0.20 -8.46 -11.17
C THR A 272 0.90 -9.35 -11.73
N VAL A 273 1.17 -10.45 -11.05
CA VAL A 273 2.05 -11.52 -11.51
C VAL A 273 1.53 -12.86 -10.99
N SER A 274 1.74 -13.92 -11.74
CA SER A 274 1.48 -15.28 -11.27
C SER A 274 2.55 -16.25 -11.80
N GLU A 275 2.47 -17.47 -11.37
CA GLU A 275 3.33 -18.55 -11.88
C GLU A 275 3.29 -18.64 -13.41
N SER A 276 2.10 -18.50 -14.02
CA SER A 276 1.88 -18.60 -15.45
C SER A 276 1.99 -17.29 -16.22
N GLN A 277 2.03 -16.13 -15.52
CA GLN A 277 2.04 -14.82 -16.18
C GLN A 277 3.20 -13.96 -15.70
N PRO A 278 3.86 -13.19 -16.59
CA PRO A 278 4.83 -12.19 -16.19
C PRO A 278 4.17 -11.06 -15.39
N ALA A 279 4.97 -10.14 -14.85
CA ALA A 279 4.45 -8.92 -14.27
C ALA A 279 3.77 -8.05 -15.35
N ILE A 280 2.52 -7.68 -15.12
CA ILE A 280 1.69 -6.90 -16.04
C ILE A 280 1.17 -5.69 -15.30
N VAL A 281 1.34 -4.51 -15.89
CA VAL A 281 0.72 -3.26 -15.43
C VAL A 281 -0.65 -3.14 -16.07
N TRP A 282 -1.66 -2.91 -15.23
CA TRP A 282 -3.05 -2.72 -15.61
C TRP A 282 -3.50 -1.30 -15.30
N LEU A 283 -4.47 -0.82 -16.07
CA LEU A 283 -5.15 0.45 -15.86
C LEU A 283 -6.63 0.19 -15.63
N ALA A 284 -7.14 0.68 -14.52
CA ALA A 284 -8.54 0.63 -14.17
C ALA A 284 -9.15 2.04 -14.20
N LYS A 285 -10.31 2.19 -14.80
CA LYS A 285 -11.10 3.41 -14.81
C LYS A 285 -12.58 3.10 -14.87
N ARG A 286 -13.43 4.05 -14.48
CA ARG A 286 -14.88 3.91 -14.69
C ARG A 286 -15.31 4.58 -15.99
N ASP A 287 -16.19 3.92 -16.71
CA ASP A 287 -16.85 4.53 -17.87
C ASP A 287 -17.96 5.51 -17.43
N ALA A 288 -18.58 6.17 -18.39
CA ALA A 288 -19.66 7.14 -18.14
C ALA A 288 -20.91 6.54 -17.44
N ARG A 289 -21.01 5.21 -17.38
CA ARG A 289 -22.08 4.48 -16.66
C ARG A 289 -21.63 4.00 -15.28
N GLY A 290 -20.42 4.37 -14.85
CA GLY A 290 -19.82 3.95 -13.59
C GLY A 290 -19.27 2.51 -13.60
N LYS A 291 -19.28 1.81 -14.74
CA LYS A 291 -18.76 0.44 -14.83
C LYS A 291 -17.24 0.45 -14.89
N LEU A 292 -16.61 -0.37 -14.06
CA LEU A 292 -15.16 -0.56 -14.03
C LEU A 292 -14.68 -1.20 -15.35
N GLN A 293 -13.68 -0.57 -15.96
CA GLN A 293 -12.99 -1.04 -17.16
C GLN A 293 -11.52 -1.26 -16.82
N ILE A 294 -11.00 -2.45 -17.13
CA ILE A 294 -9.61 -2.81 -16.88
C ILE A 294 -8.94 -3.15 -18.20
N LYS A 295 -7.78 -2.56 -18.46
CA LYS A 295 -6.97 -2.85 -19.64
C LYS A 295 -5.49 -2.90 -19.28
N GLN A 296 -4.71 -3.67 -20.02
CA GLN A 296 -3.25 -3.66 -19.91
C GLN A 296 -2.70 -2.29 -20.35
N ALA A 297 -1.74 -1.75 -19.61
CA ALA A 297 -1.00 -0.56 -19.99
C ALA A 297 -0.15 -0.85 -21.23
N ASP A 298 -0.22 0.04 -22.22
CA ASP A 298 0.61 -0.05 -23.41
C ASP A 298 1.99 0.62 -23.20
N ALA A 299 2.91 0.40 -24.13
CA ALA A 299 4.27 0.94 -24.05
C ALA A 299 4.30 2.48 -24.01
N ALA A 300 3.35 3.13 -24.69
CA ALA A 300 3.26 4.60 -24.70
C ALA A 300 2.86 5.12 -23.31
N TRP A 301 1.88 4.50 -22.66
CA TRP A 301 1.47 4.85 -21.31
C TRP A 301 2.61 4.61 -20.31
N LEU A 302 3.27 3.44 -20.37
CA LEU A 302 4.39 3.10 -19.47
C LEU A 302 5.55 4.10 -19.59
N SER A 303 5.85 4.59 -20.79
CA SER A 303 6.90 5.59 -21.03
C SER A 303 6.51 6.98 -20.51
N ALA A 304 5.22 7.33 -20.58
CA ALA A 304 4.73 8.64 -20.15
C ALA A 304 4.58 8.75 -18.62
N HIS A 305 4.46 7.61 -17.90
CA HIS A 305 4.19 7.56 -16.46
C HIS A 305 5.27 6.76 -15.71
N PRO A 306 6.54 7.13 -15.76
CA PRO A 306 7.62 6.33 -15.15
C PRO A 306 7.59 6.33 -13.62
N GLN A 307 6.91 7.30 -12.99
CA GLN A 307 6.91 7.52 -11.53
C GLN A 307 5.57 7.23 -10.85
N GLU A 308 4.60 6.69 -11.59
CA GLU A 308 3.26 6.41 -11.06
C GLU A 308 3.17 5.09 -10.30
#